data_faf27780da0fca3d8779e888973759f2
#
_entry.id   faf27780da0fca3d8779e888973759f2
#
_cell.length_a   1.000
_cell.length_b   1.000
_cell.length_c   1.000
_cell.angle_alpha   90.00
_cell.angle_beta   90.00
_cell.angle_gamma   90.00
#
_symmetry.space_group_name_H-M   'P 1'
#
loop_
_entity.id
_entity.type
_entity.pdbx_description
1 polymer ?
#
loop_
_entity_poly.entity_id
_entity_poly.type
_entity_poly.pdbx_seq_one_letter_code
_entity_poly.pdbx_strand_id
1 'polypeptide(L)'
;MVQVKPNWHDSSDLMGYVSRVSGKAEFVTGEFLKFVARAWEDTETPYFLCLDEMNLAPVEQYFAEYLSVIESRKSHEDDIVTTDPIVEKADEEWYFNLTASLTSDEDIRKQFNEEGICIPQNLIVVGTVNMDETTFSFSRKVLDRAMTIEMNEVDLHGGLTERNERIGKLGTAELVGSAVEGVDVYNDYTNVCDIALDYLQKVNDVLEGTPFKVAYRTRNEFLLYVVNNLPYCKDENGKDLEQGYVVARALDEITSMKVLSRIEGDDTKISDKLLDNLSKAIEDGLKTISGEDNTVKSISLAKLKEMKAKLVSGYTSFWS
;
A
#
# COMPACT_ATOMS: atom_id res chain seq x y z
N MET A 1 4.58 -16.66 2.55
CA MET A 1 5.74 -15.88 2.06
C MET A 1 6.21 -16.50 0.77
N VAL A 2 6.42 -15.71 -0.26
CA VAL A 2 6.90 -16.12 -1.59
C VAL A 2 8.17 -15.32 -1.88
N GLN A 3 9.28 -16.00 -2.12
CA GLN A 3 10.55 -15.36 -2.46
C GLN A 3 10.56 -15.01 -3.94
N VAL A 4 10.75 -13.73 -4.26
CA VAL A 4 10.88 -13.25 -5.64
C VAL A 4 12.24 -13.67 -6.18
N LYS A 5 12.29 -14.04 -7.46
CA LYS A 5 13.52 -14.48 -8.11
C LYS A 5 13.96 -13.46 -9.17
N PRO A 6 15.26 -13.22 -9.33
CA PRO A 6 15.78 -12.24 -10.29
C PRO A 6 15.42 -12.48 -11.76
N ASN A 7 15.01 -13.71 -12.09
CA ASN A 7 14.65 -14.11 -13.45
C ASN A 7 13.15 -13.99 -13.76
N TRP A 8 12.35 -13.43 -12.87
CA TRP A 8 10.94 -13.20 -13.15
C TRP A 8 10.74 -12.04 -14.12
N HIS A 9 10.03 -12.29 -15.21
CA HIS A 9 9.89 -11.35 -16.33
C HIS A 9 8.44 -11.06 -16.71
N ASP A 10 7.52 -11.94 -16.31
CA ASP A 10 6.09 -11.80 -16.58
C ASP A 10 5.26 -12.42 -15.45
N SER A 11 3.95 -12.27 -15.52
CA SER A 11 3.04 -12.75 -14.49
C SER A 11 2.93 -14.26 -14.38
N SER A 12 3.40 -15.02 -15.38
CA SER A 12 3.33 -16.49 -15.35
C SER A 12 4.13 -17.09 -14.18
N ASP A 13 5.17 -16.40 -13.73
CA ASP A 13 5.99 -16.82 -12.59
C ASP A 13 5.20 -16.86 -11.27
N LEU A 14 4.25 -15.96 -11.11
CA LEU A 14 3.46 -15.81 -9.88
C LEU A 14 2.01 -16.28 -10.05
N MET A 15 1.39 -15.99 -11.19
CA MET A 15 -0.02 -16.32 -11.50
C MET A 15 -0.17 -17.74 -12.04
N GLY A 16 0.77 -18.16 -12.88
CA GLY A 16 0.69 -19.36 -13.68
C GLY A 16 0.37 -19.07 -15.14
N TYR A 17 0.23 -20.12 -15.94
CA TYR A 17 0.07 -20.01 -17.39
C TYR A 17 -0.64 -21.22 -17.99
N VAL A 18 -1.21 -21.05 -19.19
CA VAL A 18 -1.78 -22.16 -19.95
C VAL A 18 -0.66 -22.90 -20.71
N SER A 19 -0.39 -24.15 -20.32
CA SER A 19 0.52 -25.06 -21.00
C SER A 19 -0.21 -25.90 -22.07
N ARG A 20 0.45 -26.19 -23.18
CA ARG A 20 -0.03 -27.07 -24.22
C ARG A 20 0.93 -28.22 -24.53
N VAL A 21 1.85 -28.50 -23.63
CA VAL A 21 2.91 -29.51 -23.80
C VAL A 21 2.32 -30.93 -23.89
N SER A 22 1.23 -31.20 -23.17
CA SER A 22 0.52 -32.49 -23.20
C SER A 22 -0.35 -32.70 -24.44
N GLY A 23 -0.43 -31.71 -25.35
CA GLY A 23 -1.36 -31.71 -26.49
C GLY A 23 -2.74 -31.20 -26.16
N LYS A 24 -3.02 -30.93 -24.88
CA LYS A 24 -4.24 -30.25 -24.40
C LYS A 24 -3.86 -28.96 -23.67
N ALA A 25 -4.80 -28.01 -23.60
CA ALA A 25 -4.62 -26.83 -22.79
C ALA A 25 -4.82 -27.19 -21.32
N GLU A 26 -3.78 -26.98 -20.51
CA GLU A 26 -3.78 -27.21 -19.05
C GLU A 26 -3.22 -25.96 -18.36
N PHE A 27 -3.85 -25.48 -17.31
CA PHE A 27 -3.34 -24.34 -16.56
C PHE A 27 -2.34 -24.81 -15.48
N VAL A 28 -1.11 -24.34 -15.57
CA VAL A 28 -0.09 -24.52 -14.53
C VAL A 28 -0.27 -23.39 -13.52
N THR A 29 -0.80 -23.71 -12.35
CA THR A 29 -1.21 -22.72 -11.34
C THR A 29 -0.01 -22.18 -10.55
N GLY A 30 0.13 -20.86 -10.50
CA GLY A 30 1.11 -20.18 -9.68
C GLY A 30 0.69 -20.08 -8.20
N GLU A 31 1.64 -19.71 -7.34
CA GLU A 31 1.40 -19.64 -5.89
C GLU A 31 0.40 -18.55 -5.49
N PHE A 32 0.32 -17.46 -6.27
CA PHE A 32 -0.63 -16.38 -6.00
C PHE A 32 -2.09 -16.84 -6.10
N LEU A 33 -2.45 -17.52 -7.20
CA LEU A 33 -3.83 -18.00 -7.39
C LEU A 33 -4.24 -19.02 -6.33
N LYS A 34 -3.33 -19.91 -5.91
CA LYS A 34 -3.58 -20.83 -4.80
C LYS A 34 -3.87 -20.07 -3.49
N PHE A 35 -3.18 -18.96 -3.29
CA PHE A 35 -3.35 -18.13 -2.10
C PHE A 35 -4.66 -17.34 -2.16
N VAL A 36 -5.03 -16.82 -3.33
CA VAL A 36 -6.33 -16.18 -3.59
C VAL A 36 -7.48 -17.14 -3.26
N ALA A 37 -7.42 -18.39 -3.77
CA ALA A 37 -8.45 -19.39 -3.52
C ALA A 37 -8.60 -19.71 -2.01
N ARG A 38 -7.49 -19.86 -1.28
CA ARG A 38 -7.52 -20.06 0.18
C ARG A 38 -8.15 -18.89 0.94
N ALA A 39 -7.91 -17.66 0.50
CA ALA A 39 -8.51 -16.50 1.12
C ALA A 39 -10.02 -16.41 0.84
N TRP A 40 -10.48 -16.92 -0.30
CA TRP A 40 -11.91 -17.07 -0.59
C TRP A 40 -12.57 -18.17 0.25
N GLU A 41 -11.86 -19.26 0.60
CA GLU A 41 -12.38 -20.35 1.45
C GLU A 41 -12.62 -19.92 2.91
N ASP A 42 -11.99 -18.83 3.37
CA ASP A 42 -12.13 -18.31 4.72
C ASP A 42 -12.06 -16.78 4.72
N THR A 43 -13.16 -16.14 4.37
CA THR A 43 -13.27 -14.67 4.27
C THR A 43 -13.24 -13.96 5.60
N GLU A 44 -13.46 -14.67 6.71
CA GLU A 44 -13.44 -14.14 8.07
C GLU A 44 -12.02 -14.02 8.66
N THR A 45 -11.03 -14.57 7.97
CA THR A 45 -9.61 -14.51 8.39
C THR A 45 -8.81 -13.62 7.45
N PRO A 46 -8.02 -12.64 7.94
CA PRO A 46 -7.10 -11.88 7.10
C PRO A 46 -5.96 -12.76 6.58
N TYR A 47 -5.71 -12.73 5.28
CA TYR A 47 -4.64 -13.46 4.62
C TYR A 47 -3.53 -12.52 4.16
N PHE A 48 -2.30 -12.76 4.61
CA PHE A 48 -1.13 -11.98 4.22
C PHE A 48 -0.28 -12.73 3.22
N LEU A 49 -0.16 -12.21 2.00
CA LEU A 49 0.84 -12.65 1.04
C LEU A 49 2.06 -11.74 1.14
N CYS A 50 3.17 -12.28 1.63
CA CYS A 50 4.45 -11.58 1.66
C CYS A 50 5.28 -11.97 0.43
N LEU A 51 5.59 -10.99 -0.42
CA LEU A 51 6.58 -11.08 -1.50
C LEU A 51 7.93 -10.64 -0.94
N ASP A 52 8.80 -11.60 -0.69
CA ASP A 52 10.11 -11.35 -0.10
C ASP A 52 11.10 -10.88 -1.16
N GLU A 53 11.82 -9.80 -0.86
CA GLU A 53 12.71 -9.10 -1.79
C GLU A 53 12.01 -8.73 -3.11
N MET A 54 10.85 -8.07 -2.97
CA MET A 54 9.93 -7.78 -4.07
C MET A 54 10.59 -7.11 -5.27
N ASN A 55 11.64 -6.32 -5.07
CA ASN A 55 12.36 -5.59 -6.10
C ASN A 55 13.60 -6.31 -6.67
N LEU A 56 13.77 -7.60 -6.43
CA LEU A 56 14.76 -8.42 -7.15
C LEU A 56 14.44 -8.61 -8.63
N ALA A 57 13.17 -8.42 -9.01
CA ALA A 57 12.69 -8.39 -10.40
C ALA A 57 11.78 -7.18 -10.61
N PRO A 58 11.56 -6.72 -11.87
CA PRO A 58 10.67 -5.59 -12.14
C PRO A 58 9.22 -5.92 -11.75
N VAL A 59 8.73 -5.31 -10.68
CA VAL A 59 7.40 -5.57 -10.10
C VAL A 59 6.28 -5.32 -11.10
N GLU A 60 6.38 -4.27 -11.89
CA GLU A 60 5.44 -3.92 -12.95
C GLU A 60 5.35 -4.93 -14.09
N GLN A 61 6.25 -5.91 -14.16
CA GLN A 61 6.22 -6.99 -15.13
C GLN A 61 5.59 -8.24 -14.54
N TYR A 62 6.18 -8.79 -13.47
CA TYR A 62 5.72 -10.07 -12.94
C TYR A 62 4.42 -9.95 -12.11
N PHE A 63 4.04 -8.74 -11.69
CA PHE A 63 2.83 -8.49 -10.89
C PHE A 63 1.85 -7.54 -11.60
N ALA A 64 1.96 -7.43 -12.93
CA ALA A 64 1.18 -6.52 -13.77
C ALA A 64 -0.34 -6.69 -13.61
N GLU A 65 -0.83 -7.94 -13.61
CA GLU A 65 -2.25 -8.26 -13.49
C GLU A 65 -2.81 -7.80 -12.15
N TYR A 66 -2.13 -8.10 -11.04
CA TYR A 66 -2.53 -7.62 -9.73
C TYR A 66 -2.57 -6.10 -9.65
N LEU A 67 -1.51 -5.43 -10.13
CA LEU A 67 -1.44 -3.97 -10.14
C LEU A 67 -2.57 -3.34 -10.98
N SER A 68 -3.02 -4.02 -12.02
CA SER A 68 -4.16 -3.58 -12.83
C SER A 68 -5.48 -3.78 -12.10
N VAL A 69 -5.70 -4.98 -11.57
CA VAL A 69 -6.98 -5.37 -10.95
C VAL A 69 -7.23 -4.63 -9.65
N ILE A 70 -6.19 -4.33 -8.84
CA ILE A 70 -6.37 -3.59 -7.59
C ILE A 70 -6.93 -2.17 -7.79
N GLU A 71 -6.84 -1.62 -9.01
CA GLU A 71 -7.46 -0.33 -9.36
C GLU A 71 -8.96 -0.41 -9.58
N SER A 72 -9.49 -1.59 -9.87
CA SER A 72 -10.92 -1.82 -10.11
C SER A 72 -11.73 -2.01 -8.83
N ARG A 73 -11.09 -1.92 -7.65
CA ARG A 73 -11.77 -2.07 -6.35
C ARG A 73 -12.94 -1.09 -6.22
N LYS A 74 -14.06 -1.63 -5.75
CA LYS A 74 -15.29 -0.88 -5.50
C LYS A 74 -15.88 -1.32 -4.18
N SER A 75 -16.28 -0.36 -3.34
CA SER A 75 -17.07 -0.59 -2.14
C SER A 75 -18.56 -0.70 -2.48
N HIS A 76 -19.28 -1.51 -1.71
CA HIS A 76 -20.71 -1.71 -1.80
C HIS A 76 -21.38 -1.48 -0.44
N GLU A 77 -22.71 -1.31 -0.42
CA GLU A 77 -23.49 -0.96 0.78
C GLU A 77 -23.38 -2.00 1.92
N ASP A 78 -23.06 -3.24 1.61
CA ASP A 78 -22.94 -4.33 2.60
C ASP A 78 -21.51 -4.52 3.15
N ASP A 79 -20.69 -3.46 3.13
CA ASP A 79 -19.26 -3.51 3.50
C ASP A 79 -18.42 -4.48 2.65
N ILE A 80 -18.91 -4.86 1.50
CA ILE A 80 -18.23 -5.74 0.55
C ILE A 80 -17.39 -4.92 -0.42
N VAL A 81 -16.17 -5.36 -0.64
CA VAL A 81 -15.27 -4.81 -1.66
C VAL A 81 -15.05 -5.84 -2.75
N THR A 82 -15.35 -5.46 -3.99
CA THR A 82 -15.14 -6.29 -5.17
C THR A 82 -14.01 -5.76 -6.05
N THR A 83 -13.47 -6.63 -6.91
CA THR A 83 -12.52 -6.28 -7.98
C THR A 83 -13.01 -6.86 -9.29
N ASP A 84 -12.47 -6.37 -10.40
CA ASP A 84 -12.52 -7.11 -11.66
C ASP A 84 -11.75 -8.44 -11.49
N PRO A 85 -12.02 -9.46 -12.31
CA PRO A 85 -11.33 -10.74 -12.19
C PRO A 85 -9.85 -10.62 -12.59
N ILE A 86 -8.99 -11.24 -11.80
CA ILE A 86 -7.55 -11.36 -12.13
C ILE A 86 -7.30 -12.50 -13.14
N VAL A 87 -8.22 -13.46 -13.19
CA VAL A 87 -8.32 -14.45 -14.27
C VAL A 87 -9.74 -14.41 -14.77
N GLU A 88 -9.89 -13.95 -16.00
CA GLU A 88 -11.19 -13.90 -16.68
C GLU A 88 -11.80 -15.29 -16.84
N LYS A 89 -13.12 -15.39 -16.68
CA LYS A 89 -13.82 -16.65 -16.93
C LYS A 89 -13.67 -17.07 -18.38
N ALA A 90 -13.62 -18.37 -18.61
CA ALA A 90 -13.59 -18.96 -19.93
C ALA A 90 -14.47 -20.22 -20.00
N ASP A 91 -15.17 -20.40 -21.11
CA ASP A 91 -15.97 -21.62 -21.40
C ASP A 91 -15.08 -22.72 -22.00
N GLU A 92 -13.92 -22.95 -21.38
CA GLU A 92 -12.93 -23.93 -21.85
C GLU A 92 -12.58 -24.94 -20.77
N GLU A 93 -12.25 -26.17 -21.18
CA GLU A 93 -11.91 -27.28 -20.26
C GLU A 93 -10.75 -26.92 -19.30
N TRP A 94 -9.76 -26.17 -19.78
CA TRP A 94 -8.63 -25.75 -18.95
C TRP A 94 -9.05 -24.85 -17.79
N TYR A 95 -10.06 -23.99 -17.99
CA TYR A 95 -10.53 -23.09 -16.94
C TYR A 95 -11.32 -23.83 -15.86
N PHE A 96 -12.21 -24.75 -16.26
CA PHE A 96 -12.94 -25.59 -15.31
C PHE A 96 -11.99 -26.52 -14.54
N ASN A 97 -10.93 -27.00 -15.15
CA ASN A 97 -9.88 -27.77 -14.48
C ASN A 97 -9.07 -26.89 -13.49
N LEU A 98 -8.77 -25.63 -13.88
CA LEU A 98 -8.13 -24.66 -13.00
C LEU A 98 -8.97 -24.44 -11.73
N THR A 99 -10.24 -24.04 -11.88
CA THR A 99 -11.13 -23.75 -10.74
C THR A 99 -11.31 -24.97 -9.84
N ALA A 100 -11.44 -26.17 -10.40
CA ALA A 100 -11.52 -27.41 -9.66
C ALA A 100 -10.19 -27.78 -8.93
N SER A 101 -9.05 -27.33 -9.44
CA SER A 101 -7.75 -27.54 -8.80
C SER A 101 -7.46 -26.55 -7.67
N LEU A 102 -8.09 -25.37 -7.72
CA LEU A 102 -7.89 -24.31 -6.75
C LEU A 102 -8.67 -24.52 -5.46
N THR A 103 -9.91 -25.07 -5.56
CA THR A 103 -10.77 -25.29 -4.41
C THR A 103 -11.67 -26.50 -4.59
N SER A 104 -11.94 -27.21 -3.48
CA SER A 104 -12.96 -28.26 -3.40
C SER A 104 -14.34 -27.73 -2.97
N ASP A 105 -14.43 -26.46 -2.55
CA ASP A 105 -15.68 -25.82 -2.21
C ASP A 105 -16.50 -25.55 -3.49
N GLU A 106 -17.73 -26.12 -3.50
CA GLU A 106 -18.60 -26.05 -4.69
C GLU A 106 -19.14 -24.64 -4.94
N ASP A 107 -19.43 -23.88 -3.90
CA ASP A 107 -19.98 -22.52 -4.01
C ASP A 107 -18.91 -21.56 -4.52
N ILE A 108 -17.70 -21.62 -3.98
CA ILE A 108 -16.56 -20.82 -4.46
C ILE A 108 -16.20 -21.19 -5.90
N ARG A 109 -16.16 -22.48 -6.21
CA ARG A 109 -15.90 -22.93 -7.58
C ARG A 109 -16.97 -22.45 -8.56
N LYS A 110 -18.24 -22.45 -8.15
CA LYS A 110 -19.34 -21.91 -8.93
C LYS A 110 -19.16 -20.41 -9.18
N GLN A 111 -18.84 -19.66 -8.12
CA GLN A 111 -18.54 -18.23 -8.24
C GLN A 111 -17.39 -17.97 -9.22
N PHE A 112 -16.28 -18.68 -9.12
CA PHE A 112 -15.16 -18.55 -10.06
C PHE A 112 -15.56 -18.84 -11.50
N ASN A 113 -16.42 -19.84 -11.72
CA ASN A 113 -16.90 -20.18 -13.07
C ASN A 113 -17.88 -19.15 -13.65
N GLU A 114 -18.63 -18.46 -12.81
CA GLU A 114 -19.63 -17.47 -13.23
C GLU A 114 -19.05 -16.06 -13.41
N GLU A 115 -18.15 -15.66 -12.53
CA GLU A 115 -17.65 -14.28 -12.40
C GLU A 115 -16.18 -14.11 -12.81
N GLY A 116 -15.41 -15.21 -12.88
CA GLY A 116 -13.95 -15.17 -12.94
C GLY A 116 -13.33 -15.23 -11.55
N ILE A 117 -12.00 -15.28 -11.47
CA ILE A 117 -11.28 -15.33 -10.20
C ILE A 117 -10.95 -13.90 -9.78
N CYS A 118 -11.71 -13.35 -8.84
CA CYS A 118 -11.50 -12.02 -8.28
C CYS A 118 -10.58 -12.06 -7.04
N ILE A 119 -10.04 -10.90 -6.66
CA ILE A 119 -9.22 -10.78 -5.44
C ILE A 119 -10.17 -10.62 -4.25
N PRO A 120 -10.09 -11.48 -3.23
CA PRO A 120 -10.94 -11.36 -2.04
C PRO A 120 -10.49 -10.18 -1.17
N GLN A 121 -11.45 -9.57 -0.48
CA GLN A 121 -11.26 -8.38 0.34
C GLN A 121 -10.26 -8.60 1.50
N ASN A 122 -10.23 -9.80 2.06
CA ASN A 122 -9.37 -10.19 3.17
C ASN A 122 -7.94 -10.56 2.77
N LEU A 123 -7.57 -10.42 1.49
CA LEU A 123 -6.21 -10.65 0.99
C LEU A 123 -5.38 -9.35 1.04
N ILE A 124 -4.35 -9.36 1.86
CA ILE A 124 -3.41 -8.26 2.04
C ILE A 124 -2.06 -8.65 1.44
N VAL A 125 -1.56 -7.87 0.48
CA VAL A 125 -0.25 -8.10 -0.13
C VAL A 125 0.78 -7.18 0.52
N VAL A 126 1.89 -7.75 0.96
CA VAL A 126 3.03 -7.04 1.56
C VAL A 126 4.29 -7.40 0.80
N GLY A 127 5.12 -6.44 0.46
CA GLY A 127 6.44 -6.67 -0.14
C GLY A 127 7.55 -6.20 0.79
N THR A 128 8.58 -7.02 1.00
CA THR A 128 9.83 -6.57 1.61
C THR A 128 10.76 -6.06 0.51
N VAL A 129 11.53 -5.02 0.83
CA VAL A 129 12.36 -4.32 -0.15
C VAL A 129 13.70 -3.96 0.48
N ASN A 130 14.77 -4.28 -0.22
CA ASN A 130 16.08 -3.73 0.04
C ASN A 130 16.46 -2.86 -1.15
N MET A 131 16.71 -1.58 -0.90
CA MET A 131 17.13 -0.63 -1.94
C MET A 131 18.65 -0.56 -1.98
N ASP A 132 19.26 -1.53 -2.65
CA ASP A 132 20.68 -1.56 -2.92
C ASP A 132 20.98 -1.36 -4.43
N GLU A 133 22.26 -1.28 -4.79
CA GLU A 133 22.70 -1.04 -6.16
C GLU A 133 22.35 -2.18 -7.15
N THR A 134 21.92 -3.33 -6.64
CA THR A 134 21.68 -4.54 -7.43
C THR A 134 20.20 -4.81 -7.67
N THR A 135 19.30 -4.04 -7.03
CA THR A 135 17.86 -4.21 -7.11
C THR A 135 17.20 -3.19 -8.04
N PHE A 136 15.97 -3.49 -8.47
CA PHE A 136 15.19 -2.59 -9.31
C PHE A 136 14.53 -1.49 -8.49
N SER A 137 14.58 -0.25 -8.99
CA SER A 137 13.76 0.85 -8.47
C SER A 137 12.29 0.63 -8.83
N PHE A 138 11.39 1.17 -8.01
CA PHE A 138 9.96 1.10 -8.30
C PHE A 138 9.53 2.12 -9.34
N SER A 139 8.74 1.65 -10.31
CA SER A 139 8.03 2.56 -11.19
C SER A 139 6.93 3.31 -10.42
N ARG A 140 6.52 4.46 -10.94
CA ARG A 140 5.39 5.21 -10.37
C ARG A 140 4.09 4.40 -10.32
N LYS A 141 3.90 3.47 -11.25
CA LYS A 141 2.73 2.58 -11.25
C LYS A 141 2.64 1.73 -9.99
N VAL A 142 3.77 1.28 -9.45
CA VAL A 142 3.84 0.54 -8.20
C VAL A 142 3.61 1.47 -7.02
N LEU A 143 4.35 2.59 -6.94
CA LEU A 143 4.26 3.54 -5.82
C LEU A 143 2.88 4.19 -5.69
N ASP A 144 2.18 4.39 -6.80
CA ASP A 144 0.80 4.91 -6.79
C ASP A 144 -0.19 3.95 -6.11
N ARG A 145 0.13 2.65 -6.03
CA ARG A 145 -0.74 1.61 -5.46
C ARG A 145 -0.27 1.08 -4.11
N ALA A 146 0.97 1.36 -3.75
CA ALA A 146 1.58 0.88 -2.51
C ALA A 146 1.58 1.96 -1.42
N MET A 147 1.50 1.54 -0.18
CA MET A 147 1.87 2.30 1.02
C MET A 147 3.29 1.93 1.39
N THR A 148 4.18 2.93 1.48
CA THR A 148 5.59 2.69 1.79
C THR A 148 5.82 2.87 3.28
N ILE A 149 6.28 1.81 3.96
CA ILE A 149 6.66 1.86 5.37
C ILE A 149 8.17 1.67 5.45
N GLU A 150 8.86 2.67 5.94
CA GLU A 150 10.32 2.63 6.13
C GLU A 150 10.66 2.08 7.52
N MET A 151 11.58 1.11 7.58
CA MET A 151 11.98 0.40 8.81
C MET A 151 13.44 0.71 9.17
N ASN A 152 13.82 1.99 9.12
CA ASN A 152 15.21 2.43 9.29
C ASN A 152 15.59 2.76 10.75
N GLU A 153 14.63 2.93 11.65
CA GLU A 153 14.93 3.18 13.06
C GLU A 153 15.33 1.88 13.74
N VAL A 154 16.57 1.80 14.20
CA VAL A 154 17.12 0.63 14.91
C VAL A 154 17.38 1.01 16.38
N ASP A 155 16.65 0.37 17.28
CA ASP A 155 16.96 0.38 18.69
C ASP A 155 17.97 -0.75 19.01
N LEU A 156 19.24 -0.39 19.13
CA LEU A 156 20.31 -1.36 19.42
C LEU A 156 20.20 -1.99 20.82
N HIS A 157 19.41 -1.42 21.72
CA HIS A 157 19.13 -1.95 23.04
C HIS A 157 17.82 -2.73 23.12
N GLY A 158 16.95 -2.57 22.12
CA GLY A 158 15.66 -3.24 22.05
C GLY A 158 15.79 -4.76 22.06
N GLY A 159 14.96 -5.43 22.86
CA GLY A 159 14.89 -6.90 22.91
C GLY A 159 16.07 -7.60 23.60
N LEU A 160 17.05 -6.87 24.16
CA LEU A 160 18.20 -7.48 24.83
C LEU A 160 17.90 -7.92 26.28
N THR A 161 17.06 -7.17 26.98
CA THR A 161 16.69 -7.47 28.38
C THR A 161 15.42 -8.24 28.49
N GLU A 162 14.45 -7.98 27.62
CA GLU A 162 13.15 -8.64 27.56
C GLU A 162 12.80 -8.96 26.10
N ARG A 163 12.14 -10.09 25.88
CA ARG A 163 11.58 -10.37 24.55
C ARG A 163 10.37 -9.49 24.33
N ASN A 164 10.29 -8.86 23.16
CA ASN A 164 9.11 -8.12 22.78
C ASN A 164 7.85 -8.99 22.95
N GLU A 165 6.83 -8.43 23.58
CA GLU A 165 5.53 -9.09 23.68
C GLU A 165 5.00 -9.36 22.27
N ARG A 166 4.42 -10.54 22.08
CA ARG A 166 3.74 -10.84 20.83
C ARG A 166 2.49 -9.97 20.77
N ILE A 167 2.34 -9.23 19.68
CA ILE A 167 1.07 -8.60 19.34
C ILE A 167 0.01 -9.71 19.30
N GLY A 168 -1.13 -9.50 19.97
CA GLY A 168 -2.26 -10.42 19.93
C GLY A 168 -2.75 -10.66 18.50
N LYS A 169 -3.64 -11.62 18.31
CA LYS A 169 -4.27 -11.82 17.01
C LYS A 169 -5.16 -10.61 16.72
N LEU A 170 -4.88 -9.92 15.61
CA LEU A 170 -5.78 -8.95 15.02
C LEU A 170 -6.79 -9.70 14.14
N GLY A 171 -8.04 -9.31 14.18
CA GLY A 171 -9.11 -9.90 13.40
C GLY A 171 -9.38 -9.14 12.10
N THR A 172 -10.40 -9.58 11.39
CA THR A 172 -10.86 -8.95 10.14
C THR A 172 -11.27 -7.50 10.37
N ALA A 173 -11.93 -7.20 11.49
CA ALA A 173 -12.40 -5.84 11.81
C ALA A 173 -11.25 -4.80 11.91
N GLU A 174 -10.05 -5.22 12.33
CA GLU A 174 -8.90 -4.32 12.44
C GLU A 174 -8.05 -4.26 11.16
N LEU A 175 -8.11 -5.29 10.30
CA LEU A 175 -7.19 -5.44 9.18
C LEU A 175 -7.83 -5.33 7.81
N VAL A 176 -9.14 -5.51 7.71
CA VAL A 176 -9.87 -5.49 6.44
C VAL A 176 -10.86 -4.35 6.43
N GLY A 177 -10.60 -3.36 5.58
CA GLY A 177 -11.47 -2.20 5.41
C GLY A 177 -12.52 -2.42 4.31
N SER A 178 -13.69 -1.78 4.46
CA SER A 178 -14.77 -1.78 3.47
C SER A 178 -14.81 -0.52 2.60
N ALA A 179 -14.16 0.55 3.04
CA ALA A 179 -14.06 1.79 2.28
C ALA A 179 -12.91 1.75 1.26
N VAL A 180 -13.14 2.22 0.04
CA VAL A 180 -12.18 2.24 -1.07
C VAL A 180 -11.92 3.66 -1.56
N GLU A 181 -12.95 4.49 -1.60
CA GLU A 181 -12.87 5.86 -2.07
C GLU A 181 -13.12 6.87 -0.95
N GLY A 182 -12.64 8.10 -1.15
CA GLY A 182 -12.84 9.16 -0.16
C GLY A 182 -14.32 9.47 0.12
N VAL A 183 -15.22 9.23 -0.85
CA VAL A 183 -16.66 9.42 -0.68
C VAL A 183 -17.26 8.47 0.36
N ASP A 184 -16.67 7.30 0.54
CA ASP A 184 -17.16 6.27 1.48
C ASP A 184 -17.03 6.75 2.95
N VAL A 185 -16.14 7.69 3.23
CA VAL A 185 -15.89 8.21 4.58
C VAL A 185 -16.21 9.70 4.74
N TYR A 186 -16.30 10.46 3.64
CA TYR A 186 -16.38 11.91 3.68
C TYR A 186 -17.61 12.43 4.43
N ASN A 187 -18.78 11.86 4.18
CA ASN A 187 -20.03 12.34 4.78
C ASN A 187 -20.08 12.15 6.30
N ASP A 188 -19.50 11.07 6.80
CA ASP A 188 -19.49 10.74 8.23
C ASP A 188 -18.40 11.51 8.99
N TYR A 189 -17.32 11.90 8.30
CA TYR A 189 -16.15 12.55 8.90
C TYR A 189 -15.77 13.88 8.22
N THR A 190 -16.77 14.66 7.76
CA THR A 190 -16.58 15.87 6.94
C THR A 190 -15.53 16.81 7.52
N ASN A 191 -15.57 17.15 8.80
CA ASN A 191 -14.62 18.07 9.42
C ASN A 191 -13.17 17.56 9.35
N VAL A 192 -12.95 16.29 9.61
CA VAL A 192 -11.61 15.67 9.57
C VAL A 192 -11.12 15.57 8.13
N CYS A 193 -12.01 15.21 7.22
CA CYS A 193 -11.71 15.15 5.79
C CYS A 193 -11.36 16.53 5.22
N ASP A 194 -12.07 17.58 5.59
CA ASP A 194 -11.75 18.95 5.15
C ASP A 194 -10.38 19.41 5.65
N ILE A 195 -10.04 19.13 6.92
CA ILE A 195 -8.70 19.39 7.47
C ILE A 195 -7.64 18.66 6.65
N ALA A 196 -7.85 17.38 6.34
CA ALA A 196 -6.93 16.58 5.57
C ALA A 196 -6.77 17.09 4.12
N LEU A 197 -7.86 17.53 3.50
CA LEU A 197 -7.86 18.10 2.15
C LEU A 197 -7.13 19.45 2.12
N ASP A 198 -7.37 20.33 3.07
CA ASP A 198 -6.69 21.63 3.17
C ASP A 198 -5.19 21.46 3.37
N TYR A 199 -4.78 20.49 4.19
CA TYR A 199 -3.37 20.15 4.37
C TYR A 199 -2.77 19.61 3.06
N LEU A 200 -3.40 18.60 2.47
CA LEU A 200 -2.91 17.97 1.23
C LEU A 200 -2.83 19.00 0.10
N GLN A 201 -3.79 19.93 -0.01
CA GLN A 201 -3.77 20.98 -1.03
C GLN A 201 -2.54 21.86 -0.88
N LYS A 202 -2.20 22.30 0.34
CA LYS A 202 -1.00 23.13 0.59
C LYS A 202 0.28 22.41 0.23
N VAL A 203 0.40 21.12 0.58
CA VAL A 203 1.54 20.28 0.19
C VAL A 203 1.61 20.12 -1.34
N ASN A 204 0.47 19.86 -1.98
CA ASN A 204 0.38 19.64 -3.43
C ASN A 204 0.62 20.92 -4.24
N ASP A 205 0.29 22.10 -3.70
CA ASP A 205 0.59 23.39 -4.32
C ASP A 205 2.11 23.65 -4.43
N VAL A 206 2.88 23.19 -3.45
CA VAL A 206 4.36 23.23 -3.50
C VAL A 206 4.89 22.34 -4.63
N LEU A 207 4.19 21.26 -4.94
CA LEU A 207 4.56 20.31 -6.00
C LEU A 207 4.07 20.72 -7.39
N GLU A 208 3.39 21.87 -7.53
CA GLU A 208 2.91 22.38 -8.82
C GLU A 208 4.06 22.55 -9.81
N GLY A 209 3.87 22.11 -11.04
CA GLY A 209 4.89 22.14 -12.08
C GLY A 209 5.98 21.07 -11.96
N THR A 210 5.94 20.23 -10.92
CA THR A 210 6.85 19.10 -10.77
C THR A 210 6.17 17.78 -11.18
N PRO A 211 6.96 16.74 -11.50
CA PRO A 211 6.40 15.42 -11.76
C PRO A 211 5.86 14.71 -10.51
N PHE A 212 5.99 15.29 -9.33
CA PHE A 212 5.63 14.70 -8.04
C PHE A 212 4.23 15.09 -7.57
N LYS A 213 3.56 16.01 -8.28
CA LYS A 213 2.17 16.41 -7.98
C LYS A 213 1.26 15.20 -7.85
N VAL A 214 0.44 15.16 -6.81
CA VAL A 214 -0.49 14.06 -6.53
C VAL A 214 -1.90 14.35 -7.06
N ALA A 215 -2.70 13.28 -7.22
CA ALA A 215 -4.03 13.34 -7.81
C ALA A 215 -5.08 12.61 -6.94
N TYR A 216 -6.26 12.36 -7.51
CA TYR A 216 -7.44 11.87 -6.80
C TYR A 216 -7.24 10.58 -6.02
N ARG A 217 -6.41 9.63 -6.50
CA ARG A 217 -6.11 8.40 -5.76
C ARG A 217 -5.45 8.71 -4.43
N THR A 218 -4.36 9.49 -4.46
CA THR A 218 -3.66 9.90 -3.23
C THR A 218 -4.58 10.70 -2.30
N ARG A 219 -5.47 11.54 -2.85
CA ARG A 219 -6.50 12.21 -2.05
C ARG A 219 -7.38 11.20 -1.30
N ASN A 220 -7.92 10.20 -1.99
CA ASN A 220 -8.76 9.17 -1.37
C ASN A 220 -7.98 8.42 -0.27
N GLU A 221 -6.73 8.04 -0.54
CA GLU A 221 -5.86 7.37 0.43
C GLU A 221 -5.60 8.23 1.67
N PHE A 222 -5.40 9.55 1.51
CA PHE A 222 -5.27 10.48 2.64
C PHE A 222 -6.50 10.47 3.52
N LEU A 223 -7.70 10.59 2.93
CA LEU A 223 -8.95 10.59 3.67
C LEU A 223 -9.16 9.27 4.43
N LEU A 224 -9.01 8.15 3.74
CA LEU A 224 -9.15 6.82 4.33
C LEU A 224 -8.14 6.59 5.46
N TYR A 225 -6.86 6.96 5.24
CA TYR A 225 -5.82 6.76 6.23
C TYR A 225 -6.08 7.60 7.50
N VAL A 226 -6.43 8.86 7.35
CA VAL A 226 -6.70 9.74 8.50
C VAL A 226 -7.93 9.26 9.28
N VAL A 227 -9.03 8.92 8.61
CA VAL A 227 -10.24 8.43 9.27
C VAL A 227 -9.99 7.12 10.02
N ASN A 228 -9.31 6.18 9.38
CA ASN A 228 -8.97 4.89 9.99
C ASN A 228 -7.99 5.00 11.17
N ASN A 229 -7.28 6.12 11.30
CA ASN A 229 -6.40 6.38 12.44
C ASN A 229 -7.12 7.01 13.65
N LEU A 230 -8.34 7.54 13.50
CA LEU A 230 -9.06 8.18 14.60
C LEU A 230 -9.27 7.28 15.85
N PRO A 231 -9.54 5.96 15.71
CA PRO A 231 -9.65 5.06 16.87
C PRO A 231 -8.34 4.90 17.66
N TYR A 232 -7.17 5.15 17.05
CA TYR A 232 -5.86 5.00 17.68
C TYR A 232 -5.47 6.29 18.44
N CYS A 233 -6.33 6.68 19.38
CA CYS A 233 -6.24 7.92 20.15
C CYS A 233 -5.55 7.76 21.52
N LYS A 234 -4.69 6.75 21.70
CA LYS A 234 -3.91 6.54 22.92
C LYS A 234 -2.41 6.53 22.64
N ASP A 235 -1.65 7.07 23.58
CA ASP A 235 -0.19 6.94 23.57
C ASP A 235 0.27 5.56 24.10
N GLU A 236 1.58 5.33 24.08
CA GLU A 236 2.21 4.08 24.56
C GLU A 236 1.91 3.78 26.06
N ASN A 237 1.55 4.79 26.84
CA ASN A 237 1.19 4.68 28.24
C ASN A 237 -0.33 4.54 28.46
N GLY A 238 -1.13 4.49 27.37
CA GLY A 238 -2.59 4.39 27.41
C GLY A 238 -3.31 5.71 27.72
N LYS A 239 -2.60 6.85 27.67
CA LYS A 239 -3.20 8.18 27.86
C LYS A 239 -3.88 8.63 26.59
N ASP A 240 -5.07 9.21 26.70
CA ASP A 240 -5.82 9.74 25.56
C ASP A 240 -5.07 10.90 24.91
N LEU A 241 -5.01 10.86 23.59
CA LEU A 241 -4.47 11.89 22.72
C LEU A 241 -5.59 12.78 22.19
N GLU A 242 -5.30 14.04 22.00
CA GLU A 242 -6.25 14.97 21.37
C GLU A 242 -6.45 14.59 19.89
N GLN A 243 -7.67 14.73 19.37
CA GLN A 243 -8.01 14.41 17.99
C GLN A 243 -7.11 15.14 16.99
N GLY A 244 -6.79 16.42 17.23
CA GLY A 244 -5.88 17.19 16.38
C GLY A 244 -4.49 16.56 16.27
N TYR A 245 -3.97 16.02 17.38
CA TYR A 245 -2.70 15.30 17.36
C TYR A 245 -2.77 13.99 16.54
N VAL A 246 -3.86 13.22 16.72
CA VAL A 246 -4.06 11.96 15.96
C VAL A 246 -4.14 12.23 14.46
N VAL A 247 -4.91 13.27 14.07
CA VAL A 247 -5.03 13.69 12.67
C VAL A 247 -3.69 14.17 12.11
N ALA A 248 -2.95 15.00 12.86
CA ALA A 248 -1.64 15.50 12.41
C ALA A 248 -0.62 14.37 12.27
N ARG A 249 -0.60 13.41 13.20
CA ARG A 249 0.25 12.22 13.12
C ARG A 249 -0.07 11.40 11.88
N ALA A 250 -1.35 11.11 11.64
CA ALA A 250 -1.77 10.35 10.47
C ALA A 250 -1.44 11.08 9.15
N LEU A 251 -1.58 12.41 9.11
CA LEU A 251 -1.19 13.21 7.94
C LEU A 251 0.32 13.20 7.69
N ASP A 252 1.13 13.24 8.73
CA ASP A 252 2.58 13.13 8.61
C ASP A 252 3.00 11.77 8.06
N GLU A 253 2.44 10.68 8.62
CA GLU A 253 2.71 9.32 8.19
C GLU A 253 2.34 9.10 6.72
N ILE A 254 1.10 9.45 6.32
CA ILE A 254 0.66 9.27 4.93
C ILE A 254 1.42 10.18 3.96
N THR A 255 1.88 11.35 4.38
CA THR A 255 2.74 12.23 3.57
C THR A 255 4.06 11.54 3.27
N SER A 256 4.70 10.94 4.26
CA SER A 256 5.92 10.15 4.04
C SER A 256 5.66 8.97 3.08
N MET A 257 4.62 8.19 3.35
CA MET A 257 4.30 6.96 2.59
C MET A 257 3.91 7.21 1.13
N LYS A 258 3.21 8.31 0.83
CA LYS A 258 2.56 8.51 -0.49
C LYS A 258 3.07 9.71 -1.26
N VAL A 259 3.61 10.72 -0.60
CA VAL A 259 4.14 11.92 -1.26
C VAL A 259 5.65 11.85 -1.36
N LEU A 260 6.35 11.71 -0.22
CA LEU A 260 7.81 11.72 -0.21
C LEU A 260 8.42 10.49 -0.89
N SER A 261 7.80 9.32 -0.75
CA SER A 261 8.25 8.07 -1.39
C SER A 261 8.35 8.13 -2.92
N ARG A 262 7.74 9.14 -3.54
CA ARG A 262 7.75 9.37 -5.00
C ARG A 262 8.80 10.39 -5.44
N ILE A 263 9.47 11.05 -4.49
CA ILE A 263 10.44 12.12 -4.77
C ILE A 263 11.82 11.51 -4.94
N GLU A 264 12.27 11.51 -6.17
CA GLU A 264 13.57 10.99 -6.60
C GLU A 264 14.08 11.74 -7.81
N GLY A 265 15.34 12.11 -7.82
CA GLY A 265 15.97 12.73 -8.97
C GLY A 265 17.22 13.55 -8.64
N ASP A 266 17.80 14.12 -9.70
CA ASP A 266 18.92 15.02 -9.64
C ASP A 266 18.51 16.48 -9.31
N ASP A 267 19.49 17.35 -9.16
CA ASP A 267 19.34 18.78 -8.84
C ASP A 267 18.58 19.57 -9.94
N THR A 268 18.43 19.01 -11.14
CA THR A 268 17.62 19.62 -12.21
C THR A 268 16.12 19.40 -11.99
N LYS A 269 15.74 18.32 -11.29
CA LYS A 269 14.35 17.99 -10.98
C LYS A 269 13.95 18.37 -9.55
N ILE A 270 14.90 18.30 -8.63
CA ILE A 270 14.68 18.54 -7.19
C ILE A 270 15.66 19.63 -6.74
N SER A 271 15.14 20.80 -6.40
CA SER A 271 15.96 21.90 -5.86
C SER A 271 15.89 21.95 -4.34
N ASP A 272 16.93 22.50 -3.69
CA ASP A 272 16.90 22.83 -2.25
C ASP A 272 15.64 23.62 -1.88
N LYS A 273 15.26 24.58 -2.72
CA LYS A 273 14.06 25.39 -2.51
C LYS A 273 12.78 24.56 -2.51
N LEU A 274 12.67 23.52 -3.35
CA LEU A 274 11.51 22.62 -3.35
C LEU A 274 11.42 21.88 -2.02
N LEU A 275 12.53 21.31 -1.53
CA LEU A 275 12.57 20.58 -0.27
C LEU A 275 12.31 21.49 0.94
N ASP A 276 12.83 22.73 0.93
CA ASP A 276 12.56 23.72 1.97
C ASP A 276 11.10 24.16 2.00
N ASN A 277 10.49 24.39 0.83
CA ASN A 277 9.09 24.76 0.73
C ASN A 277 8.17 23.61 1.19
N LEU A 278 8.51 22.35 0.83
CA LEU A 278 7.79 21.17 1.32
C LEU A 278 7.90 21.05 2.82
N SER A 279 9.12 21.17 3.38
CA SER A 279 9.35 21.11 4.82
C SER A 279 8.50 22.17 5.54
N LYS A 280 8.48 23.39 5.02
CA LYS A 280 7.69 24.47 5.61
C LYS A 280 6.18 24.20 5.54
N ALA A 281 5.67 23.77 4.38
CA ALA A 281 4.23 23.50 4.20
C ALA A 281 3.76 22.37 5.13
N ILE A 282 4.57 21.32 5.29
CA ILE A 282 4.30 20.19 6.20
C ILE A 282 4.34 20.68 7.65
N GLU A 283 5.40 21.36 8.07
CA GLU A 283 5.56 21.86 9.43
C GLU A 283 4.42 22.79 9.85
N ASP A 284 4.12 23.81 9.04
CA ASP A 284 3.06 24.78 9.29
C ASP A 284 1.68 24.08 9.35
N GLY A 285 1.44 23.12 8.45
CA GLY A 285 0.21 22.33 8.40
C GLY A 285 0.01 21.48 9.64
N LEU A 286 1.02 20.70 10.02
CA LEU A 286 0.95 19.83 11.20
C LEU A 286 0.78 20.65 12.50
N LYS A 287 1.52 21.74 12.68
CA LYS A 287 1.36 22.65 13.84
C LYS A 287 -0.02 23.28 13.93
N THR A 288 -0.59 23.69 12.80
CA THR A 288 -1.95 24.27 12.76
C THR A 288 -2.99 23.27 13.24
N ILE A 289 -2.82 21.98 12.93
CA ILE A 289 -3.79 20.91 13.22
C ILE A 289 -3.62 20.37 14.64
N SER A 290 -2.39 20.13 15.10
CA SER A 290 -2.11 19.56 16.41
C SER A 290 -2.12 20.60 17.55
N GLY A 291 -1.95 21.89 17.22
CA GLY A 291 -1.71 22.96 18.18
C GLY A 291 -0.21 23.10 18.56
N GLU A 292 0.18 24.30 18.98
CA GLU A 292 1.58 24.63 19.27
C GLU A 292 2.17 23.82 20.43
N ASP A 293 1.34 23.49 21.41
CA ASP A 293 1.76 22.75 22.62
C ASP A 293 1.80 21.23 22.44
N ASN A 294 1.33 20.72 21.30
CA ASN A 294 1.13 19.29 21.05
C ASN A 294 1.79 18.83 19.74
N THR A 295 3.06 19.22 19.55
CA THR A 295 3.79 19.02 18.28
C THR A 295 4.06 17.55 18.00
N VAL A 296 3.70 17.08 16.82
CA VAL A 296 4.01 15.73 16.34
C VAL A 296 5.52 15.61 16.05
N LYS A 297 6.16 14.52 16.48
CA LYS A 297 7.52 14.16 16.03
C LYS A 297 7.42 13.69 14.57
N SER A 298 7.65 14.60 13.63
CA SER A 298 7.41 14.36 12.21
C SER A 298 8.50 13.47 11.59
N ILE A 299 8.06 12.33 11.02
CA ILE A 299 8.90 11.45 10.20
C ILE A 299 9.15 12.05 8.82
N SER A 300 8.16 12.76 8.26
CA SER A 300 8.29 13.45 6.96
C SER A 300 9.36 14.54 7.00
N LEU A 301 9.41 15.36 8.06
CA LEU A 301 10.43 16.40 8.20
C LEU A 301 11.83 15.81 8.41
N ALA A 302 11.93 14.71 9.17
CA ALA A 302 13.19 13.99 9.34
C ALA A 302 13.71 13.47 7.99
N LYS A 303 12.81 12.87 7.18
CA LYS A 303 13.14 12.36 5.85
C LYS A 303 13.53 13.47 4.88
N LEU A 304 12.82 14.59 4.84
CA LEU A 304 13.18 15.73 4.00
C LEU A 304 14.54 16.31 4.34
N LYS A 305 14.91 16.35 5.64
CA LYS A 305 16.25 16.76 6.07
C LYS A 305 17.34 15.81 5.57
N GLU A 306 17.08 14.51 5.60
CA GLU A 306 17.97 13.49 5.04
C GLU A 306 18.12 13.66 3.52
N MET A 307 17.00 13.77 2.80
CA MET A 307 16.98 13.98 1.35
C MET A 307 17.72 15.26 0.93
N LYS A 308 17.55 16.33 1.71
CA LYS A 308 18.28 17.58 1.47
C LYS A 308 19.79 17.42 1.67
N ALA A 309 20.23 16.69 2.70
CA ALA A 309 21.65 16.41 2.91
C ALA A 309 22.25 15.60 1.74
N LYS A 310 21.49 14.66 1.17
CA LYS A 310 21.93 13.87 0.01
C LYS A 310 22.00 14.69 -1.27
N LEU A 311 21.11 15.66 -1.47
CA LEU A 311 21.07 16.52 -2.67
C LEU A 311 22.38 17.28 -2.90
N VAL A 312 23.18 17.52 -1.87
CA VAL A 312 24.52 18.12 -1.98
C VAL A 312 25.44 17.31 -2.92
N SER A 313 25.22 16.01 -3.06
CA SER A 313 25.92 15.16 -4.03
C SER A 313 25.36 15.20 -5.45
N GLY A 314 24.35 16.04 -5.71
CA GLY A 314 23.69 16.19 -7.01
C GLY A 314 22.51 15.26 -7.27
N TYR A 315 22.18 14.38 -6.31
CA TYR A 315 21.05 13.45 -6.42
C TYR A 315 20.44 13.19 -5.06
N THR A 316 19.12 13.00 -5.02
CA THR A 316 18.40 12.58 -3.81
C THR A 316 17.27 11.64 -4.15
N SER A 317 16.97 10.75 -3.21
CA SER A 317 15.86 9.82 -3.26
C SER A 317 15.34 9.59 -1.85
N PHE A 318 14.03 9.32 -1.74
CA PHE A 318 13.43 8.83 -0.51
C PHE A 318 14.06 7.50 -0.09
N TRP A 319 14.40 6.64 -1.04
CA TRP A 319 14.79 5.24 -0.87
C TRP A 319 16.24 5.00 -0.51
N SER A 320 17.08 5.96 -0.57
CA SER A 320 18.54 5.78 -0.44
C SER A 320 19.10 6.27 0.88
#